data_f9fcc750e4dcaef05ad186f930cc21c1
#
_entry.id   f9fcc750e4dcaef05ad186f930cc21c1
#
_cell.length_a   1.000
_cell.length_b   1.000
_cell.length_c   1.000
_cell.angle_alpha   90.00
_cell.angle_beta   90.00
_cell.angle_gamma   90.00
#
_symmetry.space_group_name_H-M   'P 1'
#
loop_
_entity.id
_entity.type
_entity.pdbx_description
1 polymer ?
#
loop_
_entity_poly.entity_id
_entity_poly.type
_entity_poly.pdbx_seq_one_letter_code
_entity_poly.pdbx_strand_id
1 'polypeptide(L)'
;MSTPVARSATRWLACLAWLLAAVLLAGCGVNRPLARQAAARVALERPQQLDCTRSDHCAIASAYAELARRARSDSRAEAPVHYADALEQGNEALLLRVHLIRAARHSIDVQTCIWAEDDAGWLVLDELIQAARRGVKVRILADQLFALDDVDWLARIARAHANLEFRLYNPTFDEAVTQPVEFAASLLCCFSRFNQRMHNKLFLVDGEIGIAGGRNYENRYFDWDQQFDYRDRELLVIGPHAGAQMQASFERFWAHPRAVPLTRLNDVNARIMREPLAAQDLAMPAGVDAARIEALRRRALDATALAALARRMLRIGVVD
;
A
#
# COMPACT_ATOMS: atom_id res chain seq x y z
N MET A 1 -20.04 -61.35 -15.76
CA MET A 1 -21.32 -60.67 -15.45
C MET A 1 -21.03 -59.63 -14.36
N SER A 2 -20.82 -58.39 -14.70
CA SER A 2 -20.61 -57.30 -13.72
C SER A 2 -21.95 -56.80 -13.22
N THR A 3 -22.14 -56.85 -11.89
CA THR A 3 -23.39 -56.54 -11.20
C THR A 3 -23.85 -55.10 -11.44
N PRO A 4 -25.15 -54.83 -11.64
CA PRO A 4 -25.71 -53.52 -11.92
C PRO A 4 -25.50 -52.50 -10.78
N VAL A 5 -25.24 -52.96 -9.56
CA VAL A 5 -25.00 -52.09 -8.37
C VAL A 5 -23.69 -51.30 -8.46
N ALA A 6 -22.62 -51.86 -9.03
CA ALA A 6 -21.32 -51.17 -9.16
C ALA A 6 -21.38 -50.01 -10.16
N ARG A 7 -22.21 -50.10 -11.20
CA ARG A 7 -22.40 -49.01 -12.19
C ARG A 7 -23.22 -47.83 -11.67
N SER A 8 -24.07 -48.05 -10.69
CA SER A 8 -24.88 -47.03 -10.03
C SER A 8 -23.99 -46.20 -9.08
N ALA A 9 -23.15 -46.85 -8.26
CA ALA A 9 -22.27 -46.15 -7.31
C ALA A 9 -21.25 -45.24 -7.99
N THR A 10 -20.65 -45.66 -9.11
CA THR A 10 -19.71 -44.85 -9.88
C THR A 10 -20.38 -43.65 -10.55
N ARG A 11 -21.62 -43.73 -10.97
CA ARG A 11 -22.41 -42.61 -11.50
C ARG A 11 -22.72 -41.56 -10.42
N TRP A 12 -23.11 -41.99 -9.24
CA TRP A 12 -23.37 -41.12 -8.10
C TRP A 12 -22.11 -40.41 -7.63
N LEU A 13 -20.95 -41.09 -7.57
CA LEU A 13 -19.66 -40.49 -7.23
C LEU A 13 -19.21 -39.46 -8.29
N ALA A 14 -19.42 -39.77 -9.58
CA ALA A 14 -19.13 -38.83 -10.66
C ALA A 14 -20.05 -37.60 -10.58
N CYS A 15 -21.36 -37.76 -10.33
CA CYS A 15 -22.28 -36.64 -10.15
C CYS A 15 -21.92 -35.77 -8.91
N LEU A 16 -21.53 -36.39 -7.81
CA LEU A 16 -21.06 -35.69 -6.61
C LEU A 16 -19.75 -34.90 -6.90
N ALA A 17 -18.81 -35.50 -7.61
CA ALA A 17 -17.57 -34.85 -8.01
C ALA A 17 -17.84 -33.68 -8.95
N TRP A 18 -18.74 -33.80 -9.91
CA TRP A 18 -19.18 -32.72 -10.80
C TRP A 18 -19.92 -31.59 -10.05
N LEU A 19 -20.79 -31.94 -9.09
CA LEU A 19 -21.46 -30.99 -8.23
C LEU A 19 -20.47 -30.25 -7.32
N LEU A 20 -19.51 -30.93 -6.73
CA LEU A 20 -18.43 -30.33 -5.95
C LEU A 20 -17.56 -29.41 -6.82
N ALA A 21 -17.18 -29.86 -8.02
CA ALA A 21 -16.43 -29.06 -8.96
C ALA A 21 -17.22 -27.82 -9.42
N ALA A 22 -18.51 -27.95 -9.68
CA ALA A 22 -19.38 -26.82 -10.04
C ALA A 22 -19.55 -25.81 -8.88
N VAL A 23 -19.68 -26.28 -7.65
CA VAL A 23 -19.75 -25.43 -6.45
C VAL A 23 -18.43 -24.70 -6.22
N LEU A 24 -17.29 -25.40 -6.38
CA LEU A 24 -15.96 -24.80 -6.28
C LEU A 24 -15.69 -23.77 -7.38
N LEU A 25 -16.18 -24.01 -8.61
CA LEU A 25 -16.06 -23.08 -9.72
C LEU A 25 -17.02 -21.89 -9.61
N ALA A 26 -18.18 -22.04 -9.02
CA ALA A 26 -19.16 -20.96 -8.82
C ALA A 26 -18.75 -19.98 -7.70
N GLY A 27 -17.91 -20.43 -6.76
CA GLY A 27 -17.41 -19.59 -5.66
C GLY A 27 -16.25 -18.66 -6.04
N CYS A 28 -15.61 -18.85 -7.20
CA CYS A 28 -14.39 -18.16 -7.58
C CYS A 28 -14.64 -16.94 -8.48
N GLY A 29 -15.46 -15.97 -8.06
CA GLY A 29 -15.66 -14.77 -8.88
C GLY A 29 -16.15 -13.59 -8.08
N VAL A 30 -15.79 -12.37 -8.56
CA VAL A 30 -16.27 -11.11 -7.97
C VAL A 30 -17.80 -11.09 -7.99
N ASN A 31 -18.42 -10.92 -6.82
CA ASN A 31 -19.84 -10.63 -6.72
C ASN A 31 -20.11 -9.21 -7.24
N ARG A 32 -20.28 -9.06 -8.55
CA ARG A 32 -20.41 -7.78 -9.23
C ARG A 32 -21.55 -6.90 -8.71
N PRO A 33 -22.76 -7.40 -8.39
CA PRO A 33 -23.79 -6.61 -7.76
C PRO A 33 -23.37 -6.04 -6.41
N LEU A 34 -22.82 -6.88 -5.51
CA LEU A 34 -22.35 -6.46 -4.20
C LEU A 34 -21.20 -5.44 -4.31
N ALA A 35 -20.24 -5.65 -5.22
CA ALA A 35 -19.13 -4.73 -5.45
C ALA A 35 -19.63 -3.35 -5.92
N ARG A 36 -20.65 -3.29 -6.78
CA ARG A 36 -21.24 -2.01 -7.23
C ARG A 36 -21.93 -1.28 -6.08
N GLN A 37 -22.69 -1.99 -5.26
CA GLN A 37 -23.37 -1.42 -4.09
C GLN A 37 -22.36 -0.90 -3.05
N ALA A 38 -21.32 -1.69 -2.74
CA ALA A 38 -20.26 -1.30 -1.83
C ALA A 38 -19.50 -0.07 -2.35
N ALA A 39 -19.14 -0.04 -3.63
CA ALA A 39 -18.47 1.11 -4.24
C ALA A 39 -19.34 2.38 -4.21
N ALA A 40 -20.64 2.27 -4.53
CA ALA A 40 -21.56 3.38 -4.47
C ALA A 40 -21.72 3.90 -3.03
N ARG A 41 -21.84 3.00 -2.05
CA ARG A 41 -21.91 3.34 -0.63
C ARG A 41 -20.64 4.05 -0.17
N VAL A 42 -19.47 3.52 -0.47
CA VAL A 42 -18.18 4.14 -0.14
C VAL A 42 -18.07 5.53 -0.77
N ALA A 43 -18.47 5.70 -2.04
CA ALA A 43 -18.43 7.01 -2.71
C ALA A 43 -19.32 8.07 -2.01
N LEU A 44 -20.44 7.66 -1.41
CA LEU A 44 -21.33 8.54 -0.65
C LEU A 44 -20.81 8.83 0.77
N GLU A 45 -20.18 7.84 1.41
CA GLU A 45 -19.78 7.94 2.81
C GLU A 45 -18.36 8.53 2.98
N ARG A 46 -17.50 8.49 1.95
CA ARG A 46 -16.13 9.05 2.02
C ARG A 46 -16.16 10.54 2.30
N PRO A 47 -15.44 11.02 3.33
CA PRO A 47 -15.20 12.44 3.52
C PRO A 47 -14.50 13.05 2.28
N GLN A 48 -15.01 14.21 1.85
CA GLN A 48 -14.43 14.99 0.75
C GLN A 48 -13.92 16.35 1.23
N GLN A 49 -14.30 16.72 2.45
CA GLN A 49 -13.90 17.98 3.06
C GLN A 49 -12.42 17.97 3.36
N LEU A 50 -11.72 19.02 2.95
CA LEU A 50 -10.30 19.18 3.20
C LEU A 50 -10.07 19.88 4.55
N ASP A 51 -9.11 19.37 5.31
CA ASP A 51 -8.65 19.97 6.56
C ASP A 51 -7.74 21.18 6.32
N CYS A 52 -7.32 21.38 5.07
CA CYS A 52 -6.45 22.48 4.66
C CYS A 52 -7.02 23.24 3.46
N THR A 53 -7.12 24.56 3.58
CA THR A 53 -7.59 25.46 2.51
C THR A 53 -6.47 26.13 1.72
N ARG A 54 -5.21 25.93 2.11
CA ARG A 54 -4.04 26.48 1.42
C ARG A 54 -3.74 25.69 0.14
N SER A 55 -3.24 26.38 -0.89
CA SER A 55 -2.89 25.76 -2.18
C SER A 55 -1.73 24.77 -2.11
N ASP A 56 -0.89 24.85 -1.04
CA ASP A 56 0.19 23.91 -0.78
C ASP A 56 -0.24 22.71 0.08
N HIS A 57 -1.55 22.56 0.31
CA HIS A 57 -2.13 21.51 1.16
C HIS A 57 -1.50 21.44 2.55
N CYS A 58 -1.15 22.60 3.14
CA CYS A 58 -0.51 22.72 4.44
C CYS A 58 0.77 21.89 4.59
N ALA A 59 1.51 21.72 3.49
CA ALA A 59 2.79 21.05 3.50
C ALA A 59 3.78 21.78 4.43
N ILE A 60 4.54 21.00 5.20
CA ILE A 60 5.62 21.53 6.01
C ILE A 60 6.83 21.90 5.14
N ALA A 61 7.67 22.84 5.63
CA ALA A 61 8.93 23.15 4.99
C ALA A 61 9.86 21.92 5.01
N SER A 62 10.53 21.65 3.87
CA SER A 62 11.39 20.47 3.72
C SER A 62 12.64 20.79 2.91
N ALA A 63 13.82 20.47 3.45
CA ALA A 63 15.07 20.54 2.74
C ALA A 63 15.10 19.64 1.50
N TYR A 64 14.39 18.53 1.52
CA TYR A 64 14.26 17.59 0.39
C TYR A 64 13.42 18.20 -0.75
N ALA A 65 12.33 18.91 -0.42
CA ALA A 65 11.56 19.66 -1.41
C ALA A 65 12.40 20.79 -2.05
N GLU A 66 13.31 21.40 -1.30
CA GLU A 66 14.28 22.35 -1.83
C GLU A 66 15.25 21.70 -2.81
N LEU A 67 15.79 20.51 -2.47
CA LEU A 67 16.63 19.73 -3.37
C LEU A 67 15.89 19.32 -4.65
N ALA A 68 14.60 18.95 -4.56
CA ALA A 68 13.78 18.65 -5.73
C ALA A 68 13.63 19.88 -6.64
N ARG A 69 13.39 21.06 -6.08
CA ARG A 69 13.34 22.31 -6.85
C ARG A 69 14.67 22.62 -7.54
N ARG A 70 15.81 22.44 -6.86
CA ARG A 70 17.15 22.60 -7.44
C ARG A 70 17.42 21.59 -8.53
N ALA A 71 17.13 20.29 -8.28
CA ALA A 71 17.28 19.26 -9.30
C ALA A 71 16.51 19.62 -10.58
N ARG A 72 15.29 20.14 -10.44
CA ARG A 72 14.46 20.54 -11.58
C ARG A 72 15.02 21.78 -12.29
N SER A 73 15.47 22.79 -11.55
CA SER A 73 16.05 24.01 -12.16
C SER A 73 17.37 23.75 -12.87
N ASP A 74 18.18 22.84 -12.36
CA ASP A 74 19.52 22.54 -12.87
C ASP A 74 19.50 21.47 -13.98
N SER A 75 18.42 20.69 -14.10
CA SER A 75 18.28 19.63 -15.09
C SER A 75 18.07 20.19 -16.50
N ARG A 76 18.71 19.54 -17.48
CA ARG A 76 18.47 19.69 -18.91
C ARG A 76 18.12 18.33 -19.51
N ALA A 77 17.54 18.30 -20.71
CA ALA A 77 17.13 17.04 -21.34
C ALA A 77 18.29 16.05 -21.48
N GLU A 78 19.47 16.54 -21.90
CA GLU A 78 20.67 15.71 -22.09
C GLU A 78 21.54 15.60 -20.83
N ALA A 79 21.24 16.35 -19.77
CA ALA A 79 22.02 16.38 -18.54
C ALA A 79 21.11 16.54 -17.32
N PRO A 80 20.29 15.52 -16.99
CA PRO A 80 19.44 15.57 -15.82
C PRO A 80 20.27 15.53 -14.53
N VAL A 81 19.86 16.31 -13.54
CA VAL A 81 20.49 16.41 -12.22
C VAL A 81 19.63 15.70 -11.20
N HIS A 82 20.28 14.91 -10.35
CA HIS A 82 19.65 14.19 -9.26
C HIS A 82 20.44 14.39 -7.97
N TYR A 83 19.78 14.14 -6.84
CA TYR A 83 20.43 13.97 -5.55
C TYR A 83 20.12 12.57 -5.03
N ALA A 84 21.09 11.87 -4.47
CA ALA A 84 20.91 10.52 -3.95
C ALA A 84 21.56 10.34 -2.58
N ASP A 85 20.96 9.51 -1.73
CA ASP A 85 21.51 9.06 -0.45
C ASP A 85 21.05 7.62 -0.16
N ALA A 86 21.90 6.85 0.52
CA ALA A 86 21.57 5.51 0.95
C ALA A 86 20.98 5.52 2.36
N LEU A 87 19.78 5.00 2.53
CA LEU A 87 19.11 4.87 3.82
C LEU A 87 19.46 3.52 4.45
N GLU A 88 20.43 3.50 5.33
CA GLU A 88 20.91 2.28 5.99
C GLU A 88 20.16 2.00 7.31
N GLN A 89 19.83 3.04 8.08
CA GLN A 89 19.17 2.93 9.38
C GLN A 89 17.65 2.91 9.21
N GLY A 90 16.97 1.92 9.81
CA GLY A 90 15.52 1.77 9.73
C GLY A 90 14.79 2.94 10.37
N ASN A 91 15.19 3.35 11.56
CA ASN A 91 14.63 4.52 12.26
C ASN A 91 14.71 5.81 11.43
N GLU A 92 15.80 6.01 10.71
CA GLU A 92 15.98 7.18 9.84
C GLU A 92 15.09 7.07 8.60
N ALA A 93 14.98 5.88 8.03
CA ALA A 93 14.13 5.62 6.88
C ALA A 93 12.64 5.85 7.21
N LEU A 94 12.18 5.49 8.42
CA LEU A 94 10.82 5.74 8.87
C LEU A 94 10.60 7.23 9.16
N LEU A 95 11.54 7.87 9.87
CA LEU A 95 11.53 9.31 10.15
C LEU A 95 11.38 10.13 8.86
N LEU A 96 12.16 9.79 7.85
CA LEU A 96 12.14 10.46 6.56
C LEU A 96 10.79 10.28 5.85
N ARG A 97 10.20 9.09 5.87
CA ARG A 97 8.87 8.85 5.30
C ARG A 97 7.82 9.76 5.94
N VAL A 98 7.76 9.80 7.28
CA VAL A 98 6.81 10.67 7.99
C VAL A 98 7.02 12.14 7.63
N HIS A 99 8.28 12.60 7.58
CA HIS A 99 8.60 13.96 7.16
C HIS A 99 8.13 14.24 5.72
N LEU A 100 8.44 13.35 4.78
CA LEU A 100 8.09 13.53 3.36
C LEU A 100 6.57 13.45 3.13
N ILE A 101 5.84 12.59 3.85
CA ILE A 101 4.36 12.57 3.82
C ILE A 101 3.80 13.94 4.22
N ARG A 102 4.32 14.52 5.29
CA ARG A 102 3.89 15.85 5.77
C ARG A 102 4.31 16.98 4.86
N ALA A 103 5.42 16.83 4.12
CA ALA A 103 5.91 17.80 3.16
C ALA A 103 5.28 17.69 1.76
N ALA A 104 4.53 16.61 1.49
CA ALA A 104 3.87 16.37 0.21
C ALA A 104 2.84 17.44 -0.12
N ARG A 105 2.79 17.85 -1.40
CA ARG A 105 1.91 18.91 -1.91
C ARG A 105 0.88 18.41 -2.91
N HIS A 106 1.19 17.35 -3.66
CA HIS A 106 0.34 16.92 -4.77
C HIS A 106 -0.03 15.45 -4.69
N SER A 107 0.95 14.57 -4.54
CA SER A 107 0.73 13.13 -4.61
C SER A 107 1.70 12.32 -3.77
N ILE A 108 1.23 11.16 -3.31
CA ILE A 108 2.06 10.13 -2.68
C ILE A 108 1.64 8.80 -3.28
N ASP A 109 2.60 8.09 -3.89
CA ASP A 109 2.42 6.72 -4.39
C ASP A 109 3.25 5.75 -3.56
N VAL A 110 2.59 4.75 -3.00
CA VAL A 110 3.21 3.72 -2.16
C VAL A 110 2.99 2.36 -2.79
N GLN A 111 4.08 1.61 -2.95
CA GLN A 111 4.04 0.21 -3.39
C GLN A 111 4.84 -0.63 -2.40
N THR A 112 4.28 -1.75 -1.93
CA THR A 112 4.94 -2.62 -0.96
C THR A 112 4.46 -4.07 -1.08
N CYS A 113 5.27 -5.00 -0.57
CA CYS A 113 4.87 -6.40 -0.47
C CYS A 113 4.14 -6.67 0.85
N ILE A 114 4.71 -6.21 1.98
CA ILE A 114 4.19 -6.45 3.32
C ILE A 114 3.69 -5.14 3.92
N TRP A 115 2.53 -5.19 4.57
CA TRP A 115 2.01 -4.13 5.43
C TRP A 115 1.45 -4.73 6.69
N ALA A 116 2.17 -4.59 7.80
CA ALA A 116 1.76 -5.13 9.09
C ALA A 116 0.88 -4.15 9.88
N GLU A 117 0.08 -4.69 10.79
CA GLU A 117 -0.79 -3.93 11.71
C GLU A 117 -0.05 -3.62 13.03
N ASP A 118 1.21 -3.21 12.92
CA ASP A 118 2.09 -2.83 14.01
C ASP A 118 2.32 -1.31 14.08
N ASP A 119 3.23 -0.87 14.95
CA ASP A 119 3.49 0.56 15.19
C ASP A 119 3.90 1.29 13.91
N ALA A 120 4.81 0.72 13.13
CA ALA A 120 5.32 1.35 11.91
C ALA A 120 4.28 1.35 10.79
N GLY A 121 3.59 0.23 10.59
CA GLY A 121 2.54 0.12 9.59
C GLY A 121 1.37 1.04 9.88
N TRP A 122 0.92 1.10 11.16
CA TRP A 122 -0.15 2.00 11.57
C TRP A 122 0.26 3.47 11.43
N LEU A 123 1.45 3.83 11.92
CA LEU A 123 1.95 5.21 11.83
C LEU A 123 1.94 5.72 10.38
N VAL A 124 2.51 4.95 9.46
CA VAL A 124 2.59 5.39 8.06
C VAL A 124 1.20 5.48 7.43
N LEU A 125 0.30 4.54 7.73
CA LEU A 125 -1.06 4.57 7.23
C LEU A 125 -1.82 5.80 7.74
N ASP A 126 -1.73 6.11 9.03
CA ASP A 126 -2.37 7.30 9.60
C ASP A 126 -1.83 8.59 8.99
N GLU A 127 -0.51 8.73 8.85
CA GLU A 127 0.10 9.89 8.19
C GLU A 127 -0.36 10.05 6.73
N LEU A 128 -0.52 8.94 5.99
CA LEU A 128 -1.05 8.95 4.62
C LEU A 128 -2.52 9.38 4.57
N ILE A 129 -3.34 8.94 5.53
CA ILE A 129 -4.74 9.40 5.66
C ILE A 129 -4.79 10.90 5.98
N GLN A 130 -3.95 11.37 6.89
CA GLN A 130 -3.84 12.80 7.20
C GLN A 130 -3.40 13.62 5.97
N ALA A 131 -2.48 13.10 5.15
CA ALA A 131 -2.10 13.74 3.89
C ALA A 131 -3.28 13.80 2.91
N ALA A 132 -4.06 12.72 2.78
CA ALA A 132 -5.26 12.70 1.95
C ALA A 132 -6.31 13.72 2.41
N ARG A 133 -6.53 13.86 3.71
CA ARG A 133 -7.41 14.88 4.31
C ARG A 133 -6.94 16.30 4.05
N ARG A 134 -5.63 16.54 3.96
CA ARG A 134 -5.07 17.84 3.58
C ARG A 134 -5.27 18.17 2.09
N GLY A 135 -5.60 17.18 1.24
CA GLY A 135 -5.82 17.37 -0.19
C GLY A 135 -4.79 16.67 -1.09
N VAL A 136 -3.79 15.99 -0.52
CA VAL A 136 -2.80 15.22 -1.27
C VAL A 136 -3.44 13.95 -1.83
N LYS A 137 -3.18 13.64 -3.10
CA LYS A 137 -3.63 12.39 -3.72
C LYS A 137 -2.75 11.23 -3.25
N VAL A 138 -3.33 10.27 -2.53
CA VAL A 138 -2.60 9.11 -1.97
C VAL A 138 -3.07 7.83 -2.65
N ARG A 139 -2.11 7.07 -3.20
CA ARG A 139 -2.36 5.76 -3.79
C ARG A 139 -1.46 4.72 -3.14
N ILE A 140 -2.06 3.65 -2.67
CA ILE A 140 -1.36 2.55 -2.00
C ILE A 140 -1.63 1.26 -2.77
N LEU A 141 -0.56 0.55 -3.14
CA LEU A 141 -0.61 -0.77 -3.74
C LEU A 141 0.20 -1.75 -2.90
N ALA A 142 -0.48 -2.70 -2.26
CA ALA A 142 0.15 -3.73 -1.45
C ALA A 142 -0.10 -5.12 -2.04
N ASP A 143 0.81 -6.08 -1.82
CA ASP A 143 0.56 -7.46 -2.23
C ASP A 143 -0.48 -8.09 -1.30
N GLN A 144 -1.48 -8.79 -1.88
CA GLN A 144 -2.60 -9.32 -1.12
C GLN A 144 -2.19 -10.36 -0.06
N LEU A 145 -1.16 -11.17 -0.33
CA LEU A 145 -0.84 -12.30 0.55
C LEU A 145 -0.17 -11.89 1.88
N PHE A 146 0.47 -10.72 1.90
CA PHE A 146 1.30 -10.27 3.02
C PHE A 146 0.92 -8.87 3.52
N ALA A 147 -0.20 -8.33 3.05
CA ALA A 147 -0.70 -7.06 3.55
C ALA A 147 -1.88 -7.30 4.49
N LEU A 148 -2.22 -6.27 5.25
CA LEU A 148 -3.35 -6.17 6.19
C LEU A 148 -4.38 -7.32 6.08
N ASP A 149 -4.53 -8.12 7.11
CA ASP A 149 -5.43 -9.26 7.15
C ASP A 149 -6.75 -8.99 7.94
N ASP A 150 -6.89 -7.81 8.53
CA ASP A 150 -8.13 -7.36 9.15
C ASP A 150 -9.08 -6.70 8.12
N VAL A 151 -10.15 -7.42 7.79
CA VAL A 151 -11.19 -6.97 6.85
C VAL A 151 -11.90 -5.70 7.36
N ASP A 152 -12.01 -5.51 8.68
CA ASP A 152 -12.60 -4.31 9.28
C ASP A 152 -11.73 -3.07 9.01
N TRP A 153 -10.43 -3.23 9.14
CA TRP A 153 -9.47 -2.20 8.79
C TRP A 153 -9.53 -1.83 7.32
N LEU A 154 -9.51 -2.82 6.44
CA LEU A 154 -9.61 -2.60 5.00
C LEU A 154 -10.92 -1.89 4.61
N ALA A 155 -12.04 -2.25 5.24
CA ALA A 155 -13.32 -1.56 5.04
C ALA A 155 -13.30 -0.09 5.52
N ARG A 156 -12.57 0.21 6.61
CA ARG A 156 -12.35 1.58 7.11
C ARG A 156 -11.43 2.37 6.21
N ILE A 157 -10.31 1.80 5.77
CA ILE A 157 -9.39 2.41 4.80
C ILE A 157 -10.13 2.76 3.51
N ALA A 158 -10.99 1.87 3.01
CA ALA A 158 -11.82 2.12 1.84
C ALA A 158 -12.69 3.37 1.97
N ARG A 159 -13.02 3.81 3.17
CA ARG A 159 -13.88 4.97 3.48
C ARG A 159 -13.11 6.17 4.05
N ALA A 160 -11.80 6.08 4.26
CA ALA A 160 -11.05 7.06 5.02
C ALA A 160 -11.10 8.48 4.43
N HIS A 161 -10.90 8.63 3.12
CA HIS A 161 -11.02 9.92 2.42
C HIS A 161 -11.10 9.74 0.90
N ALA A 162 -11.71 10.70 0.20
CA ALA A 162 -11.84 10.66 -1.27
C ALA A 162 -10.49 10.72 -1.99
N ASN A 163 -9.48 11.36 -1.42
CA ASN A 163 -8.13 11.45 -1.98
C ASN A 163 -7.24 10.24 -1.67
N LEU A 164 -7.75 9.19 -1.01
CA LEU A 164 -7.00 7.97 -0.72
C LEU A 164 -7.59 6.78 -1.49
N GLU A 165 -6.75 6.08 -2.24
CA GLU A 165 -7.11 4.83 -2.88
C GLU A 165 -6.12 3.72 -2.51
N PHE A 166 -6.65 2.61 -1.99
CA PHE A 166 -5.87 1.42 -1.65
C PHE A 166 -6.27 0.26 -2.57
N ARG A 167 -5.30 -0.38 -3.18
CA ARG A 167 -5.47 -1.59 -3.99
C ARG A 167 -4.63 -2.74 -3.45
N LEU A 168 -5.18 -3.95 -3.54
CA LEU A 168 -4.42 -5.18 -3.32
C LEU A 168 -4.01 -5.80 -4.66
N TYR A 169 -2.75 -6.21 -4.74
CA TYR A 169 -2.22 -6.86 -5.93
C TYR A 169 -2.43 -8.37 -5.86
N ASN A 170 -2.99 -8.92 -6.93
CA ASN A 170 -3.19 -10.36 -7.16
C ASN A 170 -4.01 -11.08 -6.07
N PRO A 171 -5.20 -10.60 -5.67
CA PRO A 171 -6.11 -11.37 -4.82
C PRO A 171 -6.56 -12.62 -5.58
N THR A 172 -6.29 -13.81 -5.03
CA THR A 172 -6.45 -15.08 -5.78
C THR A 172 -7.89 -15.49 -5.90
N PHE A 173 -8.69 -15.28 -4.86
CA PHE A 173 -10.12 -15.66 -4.80
C PHE A 173 -11.05 -14.44 -4.76
N ASP A 174 -10.57 -13.28 -5.24
CA ASP A 174 -11.28 -12.00 -5.17
C ASP A 174 -11.66 -11.60 -3.73
N GLU A 175 -10.83 -12.01 -2.76
CA GLU A 175 -10.91 -11.65 -1.35
C GLU A 175 -9.60 -11.00 -0.88
N ALA A 176 -9.70 -10.13 0.14
CA ALA A 176 -8.54 -9.50 0.74
C ALA A 176 -7.75 -10.49 1.59
N VAL A 177 -8.44 -11.31 2.36
CA VAL A 177 -7.84 -12.29 3.27
C VAL A 177 -7.96 -13.68 2.69
N THR A 178 -6.81 -14.36 2.52
CA THR A 178 -6.78 -15.74 2.03
C THR A 178 -7.01 -16.72 3.19
N GLN A 179 -8.11 -17.46 3.14
CA GLN A 179 -8.39 -18.48 4.15
C GLN A 179 -7.44 -19.70 4.00
N PRO A 180 -7.14 -20.45 5.09
CA PRO A 180 -6.24 -21.62 5.00
C PRO A 180 -6.66 -22.66 3.96
N VAL A 181 -7.96 -22.88 3.78
CA VAL A 181 -8.49 -23.82 2.77
C VAL A 181 -8.27 -23.28 1.35
N GLU A 182 -8.39 -21.98 1.14
CA GLU A 182 -8.12 -21.32 -0.14
C GLU A 182 -6.63 -21.33 -0.47
N PHE A 183 -5.78 -21.11 0.55
CA PHE A 183 -4.34 -21.27 0.40
C PHE A 183 -3.98 -22.65 -0.10
N ALA A 184 -4.50 -23.72 0.54
CA ALA A 184 -4.30 -25.09 0.11
C ALA A 184 -4.87 -25.35 -1.30
N ALA A 185 -6.07 -24.83 -1.59
CA ALA A 185 -6.68 -24.92 -2.92
C ALA A 185 -5.84 -24.23 -3.99
N SER A 186 -5.27 -23.05 -3.69
CA SER A 186 -4.46 -22.29 -4.64
C SER A 186 -3.18 -23.00 -5.07
N LEU A 187 -2.60 -23.81 -4.18
CA LEU A 187 -1.44 -24.64 -4.51
C LEU A 187 -1.78 -25.75 -5.51
N LEU A 188 -3.04 -26.24 -5.49
CA LEU A 188 -3.50 -27.34 -6.34
C LEU A 188 -4.08 -26.85 -7.67
N CYS A 189 -4.96 -25.84 -7.64
CA CYS A 189 -5.69 -25.41 -8.84
C CYS A 189 -4.97 -24.31 -9.63
N CYS A 190 -4.26 -23.42 -8.94
CA CYS A 190 -3.97 -22.10 -9.52
C CYS A 190 -2.58 -21.58 -9.13
N PHE A 191 -1.63 -22.46 -8.85
CA PHE A 191 -0.29 -22.16 -8.35
C PHE A 191 0.43 -21.08 -9.17
N SER A 192 0.37 -21.18 -10.49
CA SER A 192 1.03 -20.19 -11.37
C SER A 192 0.47 -18.77 -11.17
N ARG A 193 -0.84 -18.60 -10.97
CA ARG A 193 -1.46 -17.31 -10.66
C ARG A 193 -1.16 -16.90 -9.23
N PHE A 194 -1.33 -17.81 -8.28
CA PHE A 194 -1.13 -17.54 -6.86
C PHE A 194 0.31 -17.10 -6.57
N ASN A 195 1.31 -17.73 -7.19
CA ASN A 195 2.73 -17.47 -6.95
C ASN A 195 3.24 -16.18 -7.64
N GLN A 196 2.43 -15.49 -8.42
CA GLN A 196 2.85 -14.21 -9.04
C GLN A 196 2.65 -13.06 -8.07
N ARG A 197 3.58 -12.92 -7.12
CA ARG A 197 3.55 -11.89 -6.09
C ARG A 197 4.28 -10.62 -6.52
N MET A 198 3.82 -9.48 -6.02
CA MET A 198 4.47 -8.19 -6.22
C MET A 198 5.47 -7.95 -5.10
N HIS A 199 6.77 -7.92 -5.43
CA HIS A 199 7.82 -7.73 -4.42
C HIS A 199 8.47 -6.35 -4.47
N ASN A 200 8.00 -5.45 -5.31
CA ASN A 200 8.51 -4.08 -5.43
C ASN A 200 8.15 -3.24 -4.19
N LYS A 201 9.09 -2.41 -3.76
CA LYS A 201 8.88 -1.41 -2.72
C LYS A 201 9.27 -0.04 -3.26
N LEU A 202 8.30 0.86 -3.27
CA LEU A 202 8.46 2.22 -3.74
C LEU A 202 7.65 3.15 -2.83
N PHE A 203 8.25 4.28 -2.49
CA PHE A 203 7.58 5.41 -1.87
C PHE A 203 7.95 6.64 -2.69
N LEU A 204 6.99 7.26 -3.36
CA LEU A 204 7.22 8.37 -4.27
C LEU A 204 6.33 9.55 -3.89
N VAL A 205 6.94 10.72 -3.67
CA VAL A 205 6.27 11.96 -3.29
C VAL A 205 6.40 12.98 -4.42
N ASP A 206 5.27 13.58 -4.79
CA ASP A 206 5.14 14.64 -5.80
C ASP A 206 5.79 14.29 -7.16
N GLY A 207 5.97 13.00 -7.44
CA GLY A 207 6.60 12.50 -8.67
C GLY A 207 8.11 12.79 -8.79
N GLU A 208 8.79 13.25 -7.74
CA GLU A 208 10.18 13.70 -7.79
C GLU A 208 11.07 13.18 -6.67
N ILE A 209 10.52 12.83 -5.52
CA ILE A 209 11.26 12.35 -4.35
C ILE A 209 10.89 10.89 -4.14
N GLY A 210 11.78 9.98 -4.51
CA GLY A 210 11.51 8.55 -4.46
C GLY A 210 12.42 7.79 -3.51
N ILE A 211 11.88 6.83 -2.77
CA ILE A 211 12.61 5.84 -1.99
C ILE A 211 12.28 4.47 -2.56
N ALA A 212 13.32 3.73 -2.96
CA ALA A 212 13.19 2.37 -3.46
C ALA A 212 14.21 1.45 -2.79
N GLY A 213 13.80 0.21 -2.48
CA GLY A 213 14.68 -0.76 -1.82
C GLY A 213 13.96 -1.97 -1.26
N GLY A 214 14.42 -2.47 -0.12
CA GLY A 214 13.94 -3.72 0.46
C GLY A 214 12.90 -3.58 1.58
N ARG A 215 12.76 -2.41 2.24
CA ARG A 215 11.90 -2.24 3.41
C ARG A 215 10.42 -2.30 3.09
N ASN A 216 9.71 -3.11 3.85
CA ASN A 216 8.25 -3.13 3.91
C ASN A 216 7.75 -2.26 5.08
N TYR A 217 6.43 -2.18 5.29
CA TYR A 217 5.83 -1.44 6.41
C TYR A 217 5.54 -2.40 7.56
N GLU A 218 6.57 -2.67 8.36
CA GLU A 218 6.57 -3.55 9.53
C GLU A 218 7.70 -3.12 10.48
N ASN A 219 7.50 -3.20 11.79
CA ASN A 219 8.47 -2.79 12.82
C ASN A 219 9.89 -3.32 12.57
N ARG A 220 10.00 -4.57 12.11
CA ARG A 220 11.28 -5.25 11.83
C ARG A 220 12.15 -4.57 10.77
N TYR A 221 11.55 -3.76 9.90
CA TYR A 221 12.28 -3.02 8.87
C TYR A 221 12.73 -1.64 9.32
N PHE A 222 12.27 -1.19 10.51
CA PHE A 222 12.49 0.16 11.00
C PHE A 222 13.21 0.24 12.35
N ASP A 223 13.92 -0.82 12.74
CA ASP A 223 14.63 -0.95 14.00
C ASP A 223 13.67 -0.81 15.21
N TRP A 224 12.44 -1.29 15.08
CA TRP A 224 11.38 -1.15 16.08
C TRP A 224 10.91 -2.48 16.68
N ASP A 225 11.38 -3.60 16.19
CA ASP A 225 11.11 -4.90 16.80
C ASP A 225 12.09 -5.15 17.98
N GLN A 226 11.61 -5.82 19.02
CA GLN A 226 12.43 -6.09 20.22
C GLN A 226 13.26 -7.38 20.10
N GLN A 227 12.92 -8.24 19.15
CA GLN A 227 13.54 -9.56 19.03
C GLN A 227 14.44 -9.66 17.80
N PHE A 228 14.02 -9.07 16.68
CA PHE A 228 14.71 -9.23 15.41
C PHE A 228 14.39 -8.12 14.42
N ASP A 229 15.43 -7.45 13.91
CA ASP A 229 15.32 -6.45 12.86
C ASP A 229 16.01 -6.89 11.57
N TYR A 230 15.39 -6.60 10.44
CA TYR A 230 15.99 -6.78 9.12
C TYR A 230 16.98 -5.65 8.81
N ARG A 231 18.17 -6.01 8.30
CA ARG A 231 19.17 -5.06 7.82
C ARG A 231 19.02 -4.81 6.33
N ASP A 232 18.02 -4.03 5.98
CA ASP A 232 17.74 -3.63 4.61
C ASP A 232 18.32 -2.26 4.27
N ARG A 233 18.56 -2.03 2.97
CA ARG A 233 19.00 -0.75 2.44
C ARG A 233 18.00 -0.23 1.43
N GLU A 234 17.91 1.09 1.35
CA GLU A 234 17.10 1.77 0.37
C GLU A 234 17.89 2.92 -0.24
N LEU A 235 17.51 3.29 -1.45
CA LEU A 235 18.04 4.45 -2.13
C LEU A 235 16.96 5.54 -2.15
N LEU A 236 17.28 6.68 -1.55
CA LEU A 236 16.53 7.93 -1.75
C LEU A 236 17.10 8.62 -2.99
N VAL A 237 16.25 8.92 -3.96
CA VAL A 237 16.62 9.65 -5.16
C VAL A 237 15.67 10.84 -5.34
N ILE A 238 16.22 12.00 -5.61
CA ILE A 238 15.47 13.24 -5.85
C ILE A 238 15.82 13.78 -7.23
N GLY A 239 14.84 13.98 -8.06
CA GLY A 239 14.99 14.60 -9.36
C GLY A 239 13.93 14.19 -10.36
N PRO A 240 13.63 15.05 -11.35
CA PRO A 240 12.47 14.87 -12.23
C PRO A 240 12.57 13.63 -13.13
N HIS A 241 13.76 13.28 -13.61
CA HIS A 241 13.94 12.15 -14.51
C HIS A 241 13.77 10.82 -13.78
N ALA A 242 14.46 10.64 -12.63
CA ALA A 242 14.30 9.43 -11.81
C ALA A 242 12.86 9.31 -11.26
N GLY A 243 12.27 10.44 -10.85
CA GLY A 243 10.87 10.47 -10.42
C GLY A 243 9.92 10.01 -11.51
N ALA A 244 10.10 10.47 -12.75
CA ALA A 244 9.28 10.03 -13.89
C ALA A 244 9.43 8.53 -14.18
N GLN A 245 10.63 7.96 -14.04
CA GLN A 245 10.86 6.51 -14.20
C GLN A 245 10.17 5.71 -13.09
N MET A 246 10.27 6.16 -11.84
CA MET A 246 9.58 5.54 -10.70
C MET A 246 8.06 5.61 -10.86
N GLN A 247 7.54 6.77 -11.29
CA GLN A 247 6.13 6.97 -11.60
C GLN A 247 5.66 6.00 -12.69
N ALA A 248 6.39 5.90 -13.80
CA ALA A 248 6.07 4.98 -14.88
C ALA A 248 6.09 3.51 -14.44
N SER A 249 7.00 3.15 -13.53
CA SER A 249 7.05 1.81 -12.93
C SER A 249 5.79 1.56 -12.07
N PHE A 250 5.44 2.49 -11.19
CA PHE A 250 4.25 2.40 -10.36
C PHE A 250 2.98 2.27 -11.21
N GLU A 251 2.82 3.10 -12.24
CA GLU A 251 1.63 3.10 -13.11
C GLU A 251 1.42 1.75 -13.81
N ARG A 252 2.49 1.07 -14.23
CA ARG A 252 2.37 -0.26 -14.83
C ARG A 252 1.74 -1.29 -13.89
N PHE A 253 2.08 -1.23 -12.60
CA PHE A 253 1.47 -2.10 -11.59
C PHE A 253 0.08 -1.63 -11.21
N TRP A 254 -0.11 -0.31 -11.05
CA TRP A 254 -1.38 0.29 -10.67
C TRP A 254 -2.49 0.05 -11.70
N ALA A 255 -2.16 0.16 -12.99
CA ALA A 255 -3.08 -0.10 -14.10
C ALA A 255 -3.25 -1.59 -14.42
N HIS A 256 -2.45 -2.47 -13.81
CA HIS A 256 -2.53 -3.89 -14.10
C HIS A 256 -3.87 -4.49 -13.63
N PRO A 257 -4.51 -5.42 -14.39
CA PRO A 257 -5.79 -6.03 -14.00
C PRO A 257 -5.78 -6.74 -12.64
N ARG A 258 -4.59 -7.08 -12.11
CA ARG A 258 -4.42 -7.68 -10.78
C ARG A 258 -4.36 -6.67 -9.63
N ALA A 259 -4.25 -5.38 -9.91
CA ALA A 259 -4.33 -4.32 -8.90
C ALA A 259 -5.82 -4.02 -8.63
N VAL A 260 -6.38 -4.67 -7.63
CA VAL A 260 -7.81 -4.68 -7.35
C VAL A 260 -8.15 -3.69 -6.23
N PRO A 261 -9.03 -2.70 -6.47
CA PRO A 261 -9.52 -1.82 -5.41
C PRO A 261 -10.22 -2.59 -4.31
N LEU A 262 -10.09 -2.14 -3.05
CA LEU A 262 -10.74 -2.76 -1.89
C LEU A 262 -12.25 -2.98 -2.09
N THR A 263 -12.93 -2.03 -2.75
CA THR A 263 -14.37 -2.11 -3.06
C THR A 263 -14.74 -3.15 -4.12
N ARG A 264 -13.80 -3.98 -4.58
CA ARG A 264 -14.06 -5.10 -5.48
C ARG A 264 -13.77 -6.46 -4.85
N LEU A 265 -13.33 -6.49 -3.59
CA LEU A 265 -13.03 -7.70 -2.84
C LEU A 265 -14.28 -8.16 -2.08
N ASN A 266 -14.62 -9.44 -2.17
CA ASN A 266 -15.91 -9.96 -1.70
C ASN A 266 -16.09 -9.84 -0.19
N ASP A 267 -15.07 -10.17 0.59
CA ASP A 267 -15.03 -10.08 2.04
C ASP A 267 -15.14 -8.61 2.52
N VAL A 268 -14.34 -7.72 1.93
CA VAL A 268 -14.40 -6.27 2.21
C VAL A 268 -15.76 -5.70 1.85
N ASN A 269 -16.34 -6.08 0.69
CA ASN A 269 -17.67 -5.64 0.26
C ASN A 269 -18.76 -6.12 1.21
N ALA A 270 -18.70 -7.38 1.63
CA ALA A 270 -19.65 -7.93 2.60
C ALA A 270 -19.57 -7.16 3.93
N ARG A 271 -18.35 -6.78 4.35
CA ARG A 271 -18.14 -5.98 5.57
C ARG A 271 -18.66 -4.54 5.41
N ILE A 272 -18.38 -3.91 4.28
CA ILE A 272 -18.90 -2.58 3.95
C ILE A 272 -20.42 -2.53 4.01
N MET A 273 -21.11 -3.57 3.57
CA MET A 273 -22.57 -3.59 3.50
C MET A 273 -23.26 -3.97 4.80
N ARG A 274 -22.59 -4.64 5.73
CA ARG A 274 -23.19 -5.12 6.99
C ARG A 274 -23.51 -4.02 8.00
N GLU A 275 -22.64 -3.00 8.11
CA GLU A 275 -22.81 -1.95 9.12
C GLU A 275 -22.63 -0.55 8.57
N PRO A 276 -23.42 0.44 9.08
CA PRO A 276 -23.02 1.83 8.98
C PRO A 276 -21.76 1.98 9.83
N LEU A 277 -20.60 1.97 9.18
CA LEU A 277 -19.37 2.42 9.82
C LEU A 277 -19.49 3.94 9.91
N ALA A 278 -19.67 4.48 11.11
CA ALA A 278 -19.41 5.89 11.31
C ALA A 278 -18.03 6.21 10.70
N ALA A 279 -17.92 7.35 10.02
CA ALA A 279 -16.65 7.86 9.50
C ALA A 279 -15.77 8.24 10.71
N GLN A 280 -15.32 7.23 11.45
CA GLN A 280 -14.41 7.38 12.56
C GLN A 280 -13.01 7.17 12.04
N ASP A 281 -12.11 7.97 12.56
CA ASP A 281 -10.69 7.78 12.40
C ASP A 281 -10.32 6.30 12.59
N LEU A 282 -9.39 5.80 11.80
CA LEU A 282 -8.81 4.48 12.05
C LEU A 282 -8.30 4.48 13.49
N ALA A 283 -9.00 3.76 14.36
CA ALA A 283 -8.57 3.63 15.75
C ALA A 283 -7.20 2.96 15.76
N MET A 284 -6.32 3.46 16.61
CA MET A 284 -5.02 2.84 16.86
C MET A 284 -5.24 1.41 17.34
N PRO A 285 -4.58 0.39 16.75
CA PRO A 285 -4.71 -0.98 17.21
C PRO A 285 -4.27 -1.14 18.66
N ALA A 286 -4.84 -2.13 19.34
CA ALA A 286 -4.38 -2.50 20.66
C ALA A 286 -2.92 -2.98 20.59
N GLY A 287 -2.09 -2.51 21.51
CA GLY A 287 -0.68 -2.89 21.58
C GLY A 287 0.30 -1.97 20.85
N VAL A 288 -0.19 -0.99 20.08
CA VAL A 288 0.66 0.03 19.44
C VAL A 288 1.23 0.99 20.49
N ASP A 289 2.53 1.27 20.43
CA ASP A 289 3.24 2.20 21.29
C ASP A 289 3.03 3.67 20.86
N ALA A 290 1.97 4.28 21.37
CA ALA A 290 1.62 5.68 21.09
C ALA A 290 2.76 6.65 21.46
N ALA A 291 3.52 6.39 22.52
CA ALA A 291 4.60 7.29 22.96
C ALA A 291 5.76 7.28 21.96
N ARG A 292 6.13 6.11 21.44
CA ARG A 292 7.14 5.96 20.38
C ARG A 292 6.72 6.68 19.10
N ILE A 293 5.48 6.50 18.69
CA ILE A 293 4.91 7.15 17.51
C ILE A 293 4.98 8.67 17.65
N GLU A 294 4.53 9.22 18.78
CA GLU A 294 4.55 10.66 19.00
C GLU A 294 5.96 11.23 19.11
N ALA A 295 6.91 10.47 19.64
CA ALA A 295 8.32 10.84 19.65
C ALA A 295 8.88 10.96 18.22
N LEU A 296 8.57 10.02 17.34
CA LEU A 296 8.98 10.06 15.94
C LEU A 296 8.28 11.19 15.18
N ARG A 297 6.99 11.42 15.41
CA ARG A 297 6.23 12.53 14.82
C ARG A 297 6.84 13.88 15.16
N ARG A 298 7.25 14.10 16.41
CA ARG A 298 7.95 15.34 16.81
C ARG A 298 9.30 15.49 16.12
N ARG A 299 10.08 14.41 16.02
CA ARG A 299 11.36 14.40 15.31
C ARG A 299 11.20 14.69 13.81
N ALA A 300 10.11 14.24 13.19
CA ALA A 300 9.82 14.49 11.79
C ALA A 300 9.50 15.98 11.48
N LEU A 301 9.27 16.79 12.50
CA LEU A 301 9.11 18.25 12.41
C LEU A 301 10.41 19.02 12.73
N ASP A 302 11.47 18.35 13.16
CA ASP A 302 12.75 19.00 13.47
C ASP A 302 13.48 19.35 12.15
N ALA A 303 13.26 20.59 11.69
CA ALA A 303 13.85 21.11 10.46
C ALA A 303 15.38 21.07 10.48
N THR A 304 16.02 21.23 11.65
CA THR A 304 17.48 21.22 11.79
C THR A 304 18.04 19.82 11.59
N ALA A 305 17.44 18.82 12.25
CA ALA A 305 17.83 17.42 12.09
C ALA A 305 17.61 16.95 10.65
N LEU A 306 16.44 17.23 10.05
CA LEU A 306 16.13 16.85 8.68
C LEU A 306 17.03 17.57 7.65
N ALA A 307 17.38 18.84 7.87
CA ALA A 307 18.34 19.54 7.03
C ALA A 307 19.76 18.96 7.17
N ALA A 308 20.15 18.46 8.35
CA ALA A 308 21.42 17.77 8.53
C ALA A 308 21.48 16.47 7.72
N LEU A 309 20.40 15.67 7.72
CA LEU A 309 20.29 14.48 6.88
C LEU A 309 20.32 14.83 5.38
N ALA A 310 19.59 15.86 4.96
CA ALA A 310 19.56 16.28 3.57
C ALA A 310 20.94 16.76 3.04
N ARG A 311 21.83 17.24 3.91
CA ARG A 311 23.22 17.60 3.51
C ARG A 311 24.07 16.41 3.10
N ARG A 312 23.70 15.18 3.45
CA ARG A 312 24.40 13.96 3.00
C ARG A 312 24.10 13.60 1.55
N MET A 313 23.03 14.17 0.98
CA MET A 313 22.63 13.90 -0.40
C MET A 313 23.75 14.24 -1.38
N LEU A 314 24.16 13.26 -2.15
CA LEU A 314 25.15 13.43 -3.21
C LEU A 314 24.47 13.94 -4.48
N ARG A 315 25.02 14.98 -5.07
CA ARG A 315 24.58 15.43 -6.41
C ARG A 315 25.18 14.50 -7.46
N ILE A 316 24.31 13.89 -8.24
CA ILE A 316 24.69 12.99 -9.33
C ILE A 316 24.11 13.49 -10.65
N GLY A 317 24.91 13.41 -11.72
CA GLY A 317 24.42 13.49 -13.09
C GLY A 317 24.04 12.08 -13.59
N VAL A 318 23.48 11.99 -14.79
CA VAL A 318 23.40 10.71 -15.47
C VAL A 318 24.85 10.31 -15.82
N VAL A 319 25.27 9.17 -15.31
CA VAL A 319 26.47 8.51 -15.79
C VAL A 319 25.96 7.54 -16.85
N ASP A 320 26.38 7.78 -18.11
CA ASP A 320 26.10 6.89 -19.23
C ASP A 320 26.76 5.51 -19.02
#